data_726d19ebed64aafdfceace46aa5e1542
#
_entry.id   726d19ebed64aafdfceace46aa5e1542
#
_cell.length_a   1.000
_cell.length_b   1.000
_cell.length_c   1.000
_cell.angle_alpha   90.00
_cell.angle_beta   90.00
_cell.angle_gamma   90.00
#
_symmetry.space_group_name_H-M   'P 1'
#
loop_
_entity.id
_entity.type
_entity.pdbx_description
1 polymer ?
#
loop_
_entity_poly.entity_id
_entity_poly.type
_entity_poly.pdbx_seq_one_letter_code
_entity_poly.pdbx_strand_id
1 'polypeptide(L)'
;MAHLASRHGIGLLIIDEIQHLSLSKSGGSDKMLNFFVTLVNTIGIPVLMVGTNKAISILQSEFRQARRGSGQGDMVWSQMPKDESWDLFVEGMWEYQWTLNFTELTNELSDFLYEESQGVLDISIKLFMLSQIRAIASGEEKITKQIIKKVASDSLRLVKPMLEALKSGIPSEIAKYEDIRPIDIDEEVEKYKASIDMQKKIRIQKKLQRQKCHKKEQSLLEEVTLQLLA
;
A
#
# COMPACT_ATOMS: atom_id res chain seq x y z
N MET A 1 -20.87 19.27 16.44
CA MET A 1 -20.55 18.22 15.44
C MET A 1 -21.73 17.30 15.20
N ALA A 2 -22.25 16.56 16.22
CA ALA A 2 -23.37 15.62 16.06
C ALA A 2 -24.58 16.23 15.36
N HIS A 3 -25.06 17.38 15.81
CA HIS A 3 -26.17 18.12 15.20
C HIS A 3 -25.91 18.55 13.74
N LEU A 4 -24.67 18.96 13.45
CA LEU A 4 -24.31 19.32 12.07
C LEU A 4 -24.29 18.11 11.15
N ALA A 5 -23.72 17.00 11.61
CA ALA A 5 -23.64 15.77 10.85
C ALA A 5 -25.03 15.20 10.49
N SER A 6 -25.93 15.14 11.48
CA SER A 6 -27.28 14.68 11.27
C SER A 6 -28.10 15.62 10.36
N ARG A 7 -27.93 16.95 10.52
CA ARG A 7 -28.68 17.95 9.76
C ARG A 7 -28.24 18.06 8.30
N HIS A 8 -26.97 17.79 8.02
CA HIS A 8 -26.39 17.94 6.69
C HIS A 8 -26.12 16.61 5.97
N GLY A 9 -26.51 15.48 6.54
CA GLY A 9 -26.35 14.16 5.92
C GLY A 9 -24.88 13.77 5.67
N ILE A 10 -23.98 14.09 6.62
CA ILE A 10 -22.56 13.73 6.50
C ILE A 10 -22.43 12.22 6.59
N GLY A 11 -21.92 11.58 5.51
CA GLY A 11 -21.75 10.13 5.43
C GLY A 11 -20.38 9.60 5.87
N LEU A 12 -19.37 10.48 5.94
CA LEU A 12 -18.00 10.11 6.32
C LEU A 12 -17.29 11.30 6.94
N LEU A 13 -16.54 11.09 8.01
CA LEU A 13 -15.61 12.08 8.58
C LEU A 13 -14.18 11.63 8.33
N ILE A 14 -13.39 12.46 7.63
CA ILE A 14 -11.96 12.23 7.43
C ILE A 14 -11.19 13.17 8.34
N ILE A 15 -10.26 12.61 9.12
CA ILE A 15 -9.38 13.36 10.01
C ILE A 15 -7.95 13.11 9.55
N ASP A 16 -7.34 14.14 8.99
CA ASP A 16 -5.97 14.09 8.50
C ASP A 16 -4.98 14.58 9.56
N GLU A 17 -3.70 14.24 9.39
CA GLU A 17 -2.58 14.66 10.24
C GLU A 17 -2.75 14.28 11.72
N ILE A 18 -3.29 13.09 11.99
CA ILE A 18 -3.60 12.68 13.39
C ILE A 18 -2.37 12.59 14.30
N GLN A 19 -1.14 12.53 13.77
CA GLN A 19 0.08 12.59 14.58
C GLN A 19 0.22 13.91 15.37
N HIS A 20 -0.45 14.98 14.92
CA HIS A 20 -0.46 16.27 15.63
C HIS A 20 -1.38 16.30 16.85
N LEU A 21 -2.21 15.27 17.03
CA LEU A 21 -3.07 15.17 18.23
C LEU A 21 -2.26 15.10 19.52
N SER A 22 -1.04 14.56 19.49
CA SER A 22 -0.15 14.48 20.65
C SER A 22 0.35 15.85 21.12
N LEU A 23 0.38 16.85 20.23
CA LEU A 23 0.85 18.21 20.49
C LEU A 23 -0.23 19.14 21.02
N SER A 24 -1.51 18.72 21.00
CA SER A 24 -2.61 19.57 21.41
C SER A 24 -2.62 19.76 22.92
N LYS A 25 -2.58 21.02 23.35
CA LYS A 25 -2.65 21.45 24.77
C LYS A 25 -3.99 21.11 25.45
N SER A 26 -4.95 20.57 24.75
CA SER A 26 -6.34 20.35 25.19
C SER A 26 -6.60 19.01 25.90
N GLY A 27 -5.57 18.38 26.43
CA GLY A 27 -5.74 17.20 27.30
C GLY A 27 -5.21 15.88 26.77
N GLY A 28 -4.35 15.95 25.76
CA GLY A 28 -3.63 14.78 25.20
C GLY A 28 -4.40 14.02 24.12
N SER A 29 -3.69 13.11 23.47
CA SER A 29 -4.21 12.21 22.42
C SER A 29 -5.44 11.42 22.89
N ASP A 30 -5.43 10.98 24.14
CA ASP A 30 -6.46 10.12 24.75
C ASP A 30 -7.85 10.76 24.72
N LYS A 31 -7.96 12.04 25.09
CA LYS A 31 -9.26 12.73 25.09
C LYS A 31 -9.79 12.94 23.69
N MET A 32 -8.92 13.22 22.75
CA MET A 32 -9.31 13.41 21.36
C MET A 32 -9.73 12.09 20.70
N LEU A 33 -9.00 11.00 20.94
CA LEU A 33 -9.37 9.67 20.43
C LEU A 33 -10.68 9.18 21.06
N ASN A 34 -10.87 9.36 22.36
CA ASN A 34 -12.14 9.07 23.04
C ASN A 34 -13.30 9.93 22.50
N PHE A 35 -13.03 11.18 22.14
CA PHE A 35 -14.02 12.02 21.47
C PHE A 35 -14.45 11.43 20.12
N PHE A 36 -13.51 10.97 19.29
CA PHE A 36 -13.83 10.34 18.00
C PHE A 36 -14.58 9.04 18.17
N VAL A 37 -14.19 8.20 19.13
CA VAL A 37 -14.94 6.97 19.45
C VAL A 37 -16.37 7.28 19.88
N THR A 38 -16.54 8.31 20.73
CA THR A 38 -17.87 8.76 21.14
C THR A 38 -18.67 9.30 19.97
N LEU A 39 -18.02 10.04 19.07
CA LEU A 39 -18.62 10.59 17.86
C LEU A 39 -19.17 9.48 16.96
N VAL A 40 -18.36 8.46 16.68
CA VAL A 40 -18.76 7.30 15.88
C VAL A 40 -19.95 6.59 16.52
N ASN A 41 -19.86 6.30 17.82
CA ASN A 41 -20.90 5.57 18.53
C ASN A 41 -22.20 6.35 18.69
N THR A 42 -22.11 7.68 18.83
CA THR A 42 -23.29 8.53 19.07
C THR A 42 -23.98 8.93 17.78
N ILE A 43 -23.24 9.14 16.70
CA ILE A 43 -23.77 9.67 15.44
C ILE A 43 -23.89 8.57 14.38
N GLY A 44 -23.18 7.46 14.53
CA GLY A 44 -23.17 6.36 13.56
C GLY A 44 -22.45 6.70 12.24
N ILE A 45 -21.60 7.75 12.24
CA ILE A 45 -20.82 8.14 11.06
C ILE A 45 -19.46 7.47 11.10
N PRO A 46 -19.02 6.77 10.03
CA PRO A 46 -17.68 6.24 9.94
C PRO A 46 -16.63 7.36 9.98
N VAL A 47 -15.53 7.11 10.66
CA VAL A 47 -14.39 8.03 10.75
C VAL A 47 -13.17 7.37 10.13
N LEU A 48 -12.59 8.03 9.12
CA LEU A 48 -11.31 7.66 8.52
C LEU A 48 -10.22 8.55 9.12
N MET A 49 -9.22 7.93 9.73
CA MET A 49 -8.07 8.64 10.28
C MET A 49 -6.87 8.45 9.36
N VAL A 50 -6.24 9.56 8.99
CA VAL A 50 -5.09 9.60 8.10
C VAL A 50 -3.94 10.26 8.85
N GLY A 51 -2.72 9.78 8.64
CA GLY A 51 -1.54 10.36 9.29
C GLY A 51 -0.25 9.67 8.85
N THR A 52 0.87 10.22 9.29
CA THR A 52 2.19 9.64 9.06
C THR A 52 2.44 8.43 9.96
N ASN A 53 3.56 7.73 9.78
CA ASN A 53 3.93 6.58 10.62
C ASN A 53 4.00 6.91 12.13
N LYS A 54 4.22 8.17 12.51
CA LYS A 54 4.12 8.63 13.91
C LYS A 54 2.72 8.40 14.50
N ALA A 55 1.68 8.46 13.68
CA ALA A 55 0.33 8.20 14.12
C ALA A 55 0.12 6.78 14.63
N ILE A 56 0.91 5.82 14.12
CA ILE A 56 0.81 4.41 14.50
C ILE A 56 1.04 4.23 16.00
N SER A 57 2.05 4.88 16.58
CA SER A 57 2.34 4.78 18.02
C SER A 57 1.19 5.36 18.86
N ILE A 58 0.58 6.46 18.41
CA ILE A 58 -0.58 7.08 19.07
C ILE A 58 -1.78 6.13 19.01
N LEU A 59 -2.06 5.59 17.83
CA LEU A 59 -3.16 4.66 17.64
C LEU A 59 -2.96 3.35 18.39
N GLN A 60 -1.74 2.80 18.42
CA GLN A 60 -1.45 1.56 19.12
C GLN A 60 -1.59 1.68 20.64
N SER A 61 -1.23 2.82 21.24
CA SER A 61 -1.34 3.02 22.68
C SER A 61 -2.80 3.06 23.14
N GLU A 62 -3.66 3.73 22.37
CA GLU A 62 -5.04 4.04 22.77
C GLU A 62 -6.07 3.05 22.19
N PHE A 63 -5.89 2.64 20.94
CA PHE A 63 -6.82 1.73 20.27
C PHE A 63 -6.76 0.29 20.77
N ARG A 64 -5.74 -0.11 21.52
CA ARG A 64 -5.73 -1.42 22.20
C ARG A 64 -6.92 -1.57 23.14
N GLN A 65 -7.41 -0.47 23.72
CA GLN A 65 -8.64 -0.45 24.52
C GLN A 65 -9.91 -0.25 23.67
N ALA A 66 -9.81 0.50 22.57
CA ALA A 66 -10.93 0.80 21.67
C ALA A 66 -11.25 -0.34 20.66
N ARG A 67 -10.45 -1.39 20.62
CA ARG A 67 -10.71 -2.60 19.78
C ARG A 67 -12.08 -3.24 19.99
N ARG A 68 -12.76 -2.89 21.08
CA ARG A 68 -14.15 -3.32 21.35
C ARG A 68 -15.19 -2.59 20.49
N GLY A 69 -14.82 -1.53 19.78
CA GLY A 69 -15.66 -0.76 18.87
C GLY A 69 -15.37 -1.02 17.38
N SER A 70 -14.55 -2.03 17.05
CA SER A 70 -14.27 -2.56 15.71
C SER A 70 -14.03 -1.54 14.60
N GLY A 71 -12.76 -1.14 14.39
CA GLY A 71 -12.31 -0.63 13.10
C GLY A 71 -12.35 -1.73 12.02
N GLN A 72 -12.61 -1.38 10.79
CA GLN A 72 -12.64 -2.32 9.66
C GLN A 72 -11.25 -2.71 9.16
N GLY A 73 -10.19 -2.24 9.80
CA GLY A 73 -8.80 -2.56 9.50
C GLY A 73 -7.92 -1.33 9.35
N ASP A 74 -6.62 -1.60 9.37
CA ASP A 74 -5.57 -0.61 9.22
C ASP A 74 -4.94 -0.77 7.83
N MET A 75 -4.69 0.34 7.14
CA MET A 75 -3.96 0.35 5.89
C MET A 75 -2.67 1.15 6.09
N VAL A 76 -1.54 0.46 6.03
CA VAL A 76 -0.23 1.10 6.07
C VAL A 76 0.32 1.19 4.65
N TRP A 77 0.49 2.43 4.17
CA TRP A 77 1.10 2.69 2.88
C TRP A 77 2.60 2.88 3.05
N SER A 78 3.35 1.97 2.48
CA SER A 78 4.80 2.03 2.38
C SER A 78 5.22 2.35 0.94
N GLN A 79 6.52 2.34 0.69
CA GLN A 79 7.04 2.36 -0.68
C GLN A 79 6.45 1.21 -1.50
N MET A 80 6.15 1.47 -2.75
CA MET A 80 5.64 0.45 -3.67
C MET A 80 6.77 -0.55 -4.00
N PRO A 81 6.54 -1.86 -3.86
CA PRO A 81 7.52 -2.85 -4.29
C PRO A 81 7.68 -2.82 -5.81
N LYS A 82 8.86 -3.26 -6.30
CA LYS A 82 9.11 -3.38 -7.73
C LYS A 82 8.53 -4.69 -8.25
N ASP A 83 7.23 -4.72 -8.42
CA ASP A 83 6.42 -5.85 -8.91
C ASP A 83 5.37 -5.38 -9.93
N GLU A 84 4.41 -6.24 -10.24
CA GLU A 84 3.31 -5.95 -11.16
C GLU A 84 2.51 -4.68 -10.78
N SER A 85 2.46 -4.35 -9.48
CA SER A 85 1.77 -3.13 -9.00
C SER A 85 2.52 -1.87 -9.43
N TRP A 86 3.86 -1.91 -9.41
CA TRP A 86 4.69 -0.84 -9.91
C TRP A 86 4.51 -0.66 -11.42
N ASP A 87 4.54 -1.76 -12.17
CA ASP A 87 4.40 -1.72 -13.62
C ASP A 87 3.05 -1.11 -14.00
N LEU A 88 1.96 -1.58 -13.39
CA LEU A 88 0.62 -1.02 -13.60
C LEU A 88 0.54 0.47 -13.25
N PHE A 89 1.16 0.90 -12.16
CA PHE A 89 1.19 2.29 -11.73
C PHE A 89 1.93 3.16 -12.74
N VAL A 90 3.13 2.73 -13.17
CA VAL A 90 3.95 3.50 -14.10
C VAL A 90 3.29 3.54 -15.48
N GLU A 91 2.74 2.45 -15.98
CA GLU A 91 1.98 2.41 -17.23
C GLU A 91 0.84 3.44 -17.21
N GLY A 92 0.00 3.41 -16.18
CA GLY A 92 -1.11 4.36 -16.04
C GLY A 92 -0.63 5.81 -15.95
N MET A 93 0.44 6.09 -15.18
CA MET A 93 1.02 7.42 -15.07
C MET A 93 1.62 7.89 -16.40
N TRP A 94 2.26 7.01 -17.15
CA TRP A 94 3.01 7.30 -18.35
C TRP A 94 2.12 7.79 -19.52
N GLU A 95 0.84 7.46 -19.51
CA GLU A 95 -0.14 7.93 -20.49
C GLU A 95 -0.40 9.44 -20.39
N TYR A 96 -0.13 10.05 -19.22
CA TYR A 96 -0.34 11.49 -19.00
C TYR A 96 0.88 12.32 -19.40
N GLN A 97 1.24 12.28 -20.69
CA GLN A 97 2.34 13.08 -21.24
C GLN A 97 1.83 14.37 -21.89
N TRP A 98 2.50 15.48 -21.55
CA TRP A 98 2.24 16.82 -22.11
C TRP A 98 3.31 17.26 -23.12
N THR A 99 4.36 16.46 -23.30
CA THR A 99 5.41 16.71 -24.27
C THR A 99 4.88 16.53 -25.70
N LEU A 100 5.39 17.32 -26.64
CA LEU A 100 4.95 17.27 -28.05
C LEU A 100 5.19 15.89 -28.69
N ASN A 101 6.30 15.25 -28.30
CA ASN A 101 6.66 13.93 -28.80
C ASN A 101 6.41 12.89 -27.69
N PHE A 102 5.43 12.02 -27.91
CA PHE A 102 5.16 10.93 -26.98
C PHE A 102 6.37 10.01 -26.85
N THR A 103 6.74 9.68 -25.62
CA THR A 103 7.81 8.74 -25.32
C THR A 103 7.19 7.42 -24.88
N GLU A 104 7.45 6.35 -25.60
CA GLU A 104 7.02 5.01 -25.19
C GLU A 104 7.72 4.61 -23.89
N LEU A 105 6.96 3.98 -22.98
CA LEU A 105 7.50 3.41 -21.77
C LEU A 105 8.34 2.18 -22.12
N THR A 106 9.61 2.22 -21.74
CA THR A 106 10.49 1.07 -21.83
C THR A 106 10.82 0.54 -20.45
N ASN A 107 11.15 -0.75 -20.35
CA ASN A 107 11.58 -1.33 -19.06
C ASN A 107 12.76 -0.55 -18.46
N GLU A 108 13.68 -0.07 -19.30
CA GLU A 108 14.81 0.76 -18.85
C GLU A 108 14.36 2.08 -18.19
N LEU A 109 13.33 2.73 -18.73
CA LEU A 109 12.80 3.97 -18.16
C LEU A 109 12.01 3.70 -16.88
N SER A 110 11.22 2.64 -16.82
CA SER A 110 10.52 2.20 -15.61
C SER A 110 11.50 1.85 -14.49
N ASP A 111 12.52 1.06 -14.79
CA ASP A 111 13.58 0.68 -13.86
C ASP A 111 14.31 1.91 -13.33
N PHE A 112 14.67 2.83 -14.21
CA PHE A 112 15.38 4.04 -13.83
C PHE A 112 14.52 4.97 -12.97
N LEU A 113 13.22 5.09 -13.28
CA LEU A 113 12.28 5.85 -12.46
C LEU A 113 12.16 5.24 -11.06
N TYR A 114 12.12 3.91 -10.97
CA TYR A 114 12.13 3.21 -9.70
C TYR A 114 13.41 3.46 -8.89
N GLU A 115 14.56 3.37 -9.54
CA GLU A 115 15.86 3.61 -8.89
C GLU A 115 15.97 5.02 -8.29
N GLU A 116 15.45 6.03 -8.99
CA GLU A 116 15.51 7.43 -8.54
C GLU A 116 14.40 7.79 -7.53
N SER A 117 13.32 7.03 -7.47
CA SER A 117 12.19 7.26 -6.55
C SER A 117 12.09 6.27 -5.41
N GLN A 118 12.78 5.11 -5.51
CA GLN A 118 12.71 3.99 -4.58
C GLN A 118 11.27 3.52 -4.29
N GLY A 119 10.38 3.60 -5.28
CA GLY A 119 8.97 3.21 -5.14
C GLY A 119 8.13 4.15 -4.27
N VAL A 120 8.67 5.33 -3.89
CA VAL A 120 7.88 6.36 -3.19
C VAL A 120 7.00 7.08 -4.18
N LEU A 121 5.68 6.83 -4.14
CA LEU A 121 4.72 7.28 -5.15
C LEU A 121 4.75 8.79 -5.37
N ASP A 122 4.75 9.59 -4.30
CA ASP A 122 4.81 11.05 -4.38
C ASP A 122 6.05 11.53 -5.15
N ILE A 123 7.20 10.89 -4.88
CA ILE A 123 8.46 11.21 -5.56
C ILE A 123 8.43 10.76 -7.02
N SER A 124 7.86 9.59 -7.31
CA SER A 124 7.71 9.08 -8.67
C SER A 124 6.88 10.03 -9.54
N ILE A 125 5.74 10.47 -9.01
CA ILE A 125 4.85 11.42 -9.70
C ILE A 125 5.55 12.76 -9.91
N LYS A 126 6.20 13.30 -8.89
CA LYS A 126 6.94 14.58 -8.98
C LYS A 126 8.09 14.48 -9.98
N LEU A 127 8.82 13.38 -9.96
CA LEU A 127 9.93 13.15 -10.88
C LEU A 127 9.45 13.09 -12.32
N PHE A 128 8.37 12.38 -12.59
CA PHE A 128 7.74 12.31 -13.91
C PHE A 128 7.21 13.67 -14.38
N MET A 129 6.45 14.36 -13.53
CA MET A 129 5.90 15.67 -13.83
C MET A 129 7.00 16.72 -14.13
N LEU A 130 8.00 16.81 -13.25
CA LEU A 130 9.11 17.76 -13.42
C LEU A 130 9.98 17.43 -14.64
N SER A 131 10.09 16.14 -15.00
CA SER A 131 10.80 15.72 -16.21
C SER A 131 10.10 16.21 -17.47
N GLN A 132 8.78 16.17 -17.51
CA GLN A 132 8.01 16.73 -18.62
C GLN A 132 8.18 18.25 -18.71
N ILE A 133 8.04 18.96 -17.58
CA ILE A 133 8.23 20.42 -17.55
C ILE A 133 9.63 20.78 -18.06
N ARG A 134 10.66 20.04 -17.67
CA ARG A 134 12.03 20.26 -18.12
C ARG A 134 12.21 19.95 -19.61
N ALA A 135 11.60 18.87 -20.09
CA ALA A 135 11.65 18.52 -21.53
C ALA A 135 11.03 19.61 -22.39
N ILE A 136 9.90 20.15 -21.98
CA ILE A 136 9.23 21.27 -22.67
C ILE A 136 10.08 22.56 -22.58
N ALA A 137 10.56 22.90 -21.39
CA ALA A 137 11.35 24.11 -21.18
C ALA A 137 12.71 24.09 -21.90
N SER A 138 13.30 22.90 -22.09
CA SER A 138 14.55 22.76 -22.88
C SER A 138 14.32 22.69 -24.39
N GLY A 139 13.08 22.54 -24.85
CA GLY A 139 12.75 22.30 -26.25
C GLY A 139 13.07 20.92 -26.78
N GLU A 140 13.46 19.98 -25.90
CA GLU A 140 13.68 18.58 -26.29
C GLU A 140 12.36 17.86 -26.58
N GLU A 141 11.27 18.30 -25.95
CA GLU A 141 9.89 17.84 -26.17
C GLU A 141 9.75 16.31 -26.14
N LYS A 142 10.60 15.65 -25.36
CA LYS A 142 10.63 14.20 -25.18
C LYS A 142 11.22 13.83 -23.82
N ILE A 143 10.60 12.86 -23.14
CA ILE A 143 11.12 12.35 -21.87
C ILE A 143 12.30 11.40 -22.14
N THR A 144 13.45 11.67 -21.52
CA THR A 144 14.65 10.85 -21.66
C THR A 144 15.24 10.53 -20.30
N LYS A 145 15.98 9.44 -20.20
CA LYS A 145 16.72 9.06 -18.99
C LYS A 145 17.62 10.19 -18.48
N GLN A 146 18.22 10.96 -19.40
CA GLN A 146 19.08 12.09 -19.04
C GLN A 146 18.29 13.22 -18.38
N ILE A 147 17.09 13.53 -18.89
CA ILE A 147 16.22 14.53 -18.29
C ILE A 147 15.79 14.08 -16.90
N ILE A 148 15.33 12.84 -16.74
CA ILE A 148 14.94 12.28 -15.43
C ILE A 148 16.11 12.38 -14.45
N LYS A 149 17.32 11.99 -14.84
CA LYS A 149 18.52 12.08 -14.00
C LYS A 149 18.84 13.51 -13.58
N LYS A 150 18.74 14.47 -14.50
CA LYS A 150 18.98 15.88 -14.19
C LYS A 150 17.93 16.42 -13.21
N VAL A 151 16.66 16.04 -13.38
CA VAL A 151 15.59 16.43 -12.46
C VAL A 151 15.80 15.83 -11.08
N ALA A 152 16.13 14.55 -11.01
CA ALA A 152 16.44 13.88 -9.74
C ALA A 152 17.58 14.60 -8.98
N SER A 153 18.66 14.96 -9.69
CA SER A 153 19.80 15.66 -9.08
C SER A 153 19.51 17.10 -8.67
N ASP A 154 18.71 17.83 -9.45
CA ASP A 154 18.49 19.26 -9.26
C ASP A 154 17.31 19.58 -8.34
N SER A 155 16.21 18.83 -8.48
CA SER A 155 14.93 19.13 -7.85
C SER A 155 14.64 18.29 -6.61
N LEU A 156 15.27 17.13 -6.45
CA LEU A 156 15.01 16.21 -5.33
C LEU A 156 16.10 16.21 -4.27
N ARG A 157 16.89 17.29 -4.14
CA ARG A 157 18.03 17.38 -3.22
C ARG A 157 17.65 17.16 -1.76
N LEU A 158 16.50 17.66 -1.33
CA LEU A 158 16.05 17.56 0.06
C LEU A 158 15.66 16.13 0.44
N VAL A 159 15.13 15.35 -0.49
CA VAL A 159 14.70 13.96 -0.26
C VAL A 159 15.80 12.94 -0.58
N LYS A 160 16.91 13.39 -1.18
CA LYS A 160 17.99 12.52 -1.60
C LYS A 160 18.59 11.68 -0.47
N PRO A 161 18.89 12.22 0.74
CA PRO A 161 19.39 11.41 1.83
C PRO A 161 18.44 10.30 2.27
N MET A 162 17.12 10.57 2.20
CA MET A 162 16.07 9.59 2.46
C MET A 162 16.07 8.47 1.40
N LEU A 163 16.16 8.84 0.12
CA LEU A 163 16.20 7.87 -0.97
C LEU A 163 17.47 6.99 -0.92
N GLU A 164 18.61 7.58 -0.52
CA GLU A 164 19.85 6.84 -0.30
C GLU A 164 19.71 5.86 0.87
N ALA A 165 19.05 6.24 1.95
CA ALA A 165 18.75 5.35 3.06
C ALA A 165 17.84 4.19 2.64
N LEU A 166 16.80 4.46 1.86
CA LEU A 166 15.94 3.42 1.28
C LEU A 166 16.72 2.46 0.38
N LYS A 167 17.57 3.01 -0.48
CA LYS A 167 18.42 2.23 -1.39
C LYS A 167 19.43 1.35 -0.65
N SER A 168 19.91 1.79 0.52
CA SER A 168 20.83 0.99 1.34
C SER A 168 20.14 -0.23 1.98
N GLY A 169 18.83 -0.19 2.17
CA GLY A 169 18.06 -1.23 2.85
C GLY A 169 18.38 -1.39 4.34
N ILE A 170 19.18 -0.46 4.93
CA ILE A 170 19.60 -0.55 6.33
C ILE A 170 18.49 0.03 7.23
N PRO A 171 17.82 -0.79 8.09
CA PRO A 171 16.71 -0.33 8.90
C PRO A 171 17.03 0.86 9.82
N SER A 172 18.23 0.90 10.39
CA SER A 172 18.66 2.00 11.26
C SER A 172 18.85 3.33 10.52
N GLU A 173 19.14 3.28 9.23
CA GLU A 173 19.26 4.46 8.37
C GLU A 173 17.87 4.95 7.95
N ILE A 174 17.01 4.03 7.57
CA ILE A 174 15.61 4.31 7.16
C ILE A 174 14.83 4.90 8.32
N ALA A 175 15.02 4.38 9.54
CA ALA A 175 14.33 4.86 10.75
C ALA A 175 14.65 6.31 11.14
N LYS A 176 15.69 6.92 10.56
CA LYS A 176 16.00 8.35 10.76
C LYS A 176 14.97 9.27 10.08
N TYR A 177 14.23 8.76 9.11
CA TYR A 177 13.24 9.51 8.35
C TYR A 177 11.83 9.11 8.81
N GLU A 178 11.13 10.06 9.41
CA GLU A 178 9.86 9.83 10.14
C GLU A 178 8.71 9.30 9.28
N ASP A 179 8.74 9.60 8.00
CA ASP A 179 7.68 9.23 7.04
C ASP A 179 7.88 7.85 6.41
N ILE A 180 8.98 7.18 6.77
CA ILE A 180 9.32 5.88 6.19
C ILE A 180 9.46 4.86 7.31
N ARG A 181 8.53 3.92 7.36
CA ARG A 181 8.65 2.74 8.21
C ARG A 181 9.42 1.66 7.47
N PRO A 182 10.48 1.08 8.07
CA PRO A 182 11.05 -0.15 7.56
C PRO A 182 9.93 -1.20 7.52
N ILE A 183 9.72 -1.83 6.37
CA ILE A 183 8.85 -2.99 6.29
C ILE A 183 9.61 -4.10 7.01
N ASP A 184 9.08 -4.56 8.13
CA ASP A 184 9.52 -5.81 8.71
C ASP A 184 8.93 -6.95 7.87
N ILE A 185 9.66 -7.25 6.79
CA ILE A 185 9.29 -8.28 5.82
C ILE A 185 9.14 -9.64 6.52
N ASP A 186 9.93 -9.89 7.57
CA ASP A 186 9.89 -11.15 8.30
C ASP A 186 8.59 -11.29 9.10
N GLU A 187 8.12 -10.21 9.72
CA GLU A 187 6.83 -10.22 10.44
C GLU A 187 5.64 -10.40 9.50
N GLU A 188 5.66 -9.77 8.33
CA GLU A 188 4.62 -9.94 7.32
C GLU A 188 4.68 -11.32 6.66
N VAL A 189 5.87 -11.80 6.30
CA VAL A 189 6.05 -13.14 5.72
C VAL A 189 5.59 -14.22 6.69
N GLU A 190 5.84 -14.09 8.00
CA GLU A 190 5.33 -15.05 8.99
C GLU A 190 3.80 -15.04 9.11
N LYS A 191 3.16 -13.87 9.03
CA LYS A 191 1.67 -13.76 8.99
C LYS A 191 1.08 -14.51 7.78
N TYR A 192 1.73 -14.44 6.63
CA TYR A 192 1.25 -15.07 5.39
C TYR A 192 1.72 -16.51 5.21
N LYS A 193 2.87 -16.93 5.75
CA LYS A 193 3.34 -18.31 5.69
C LYS A 193 2.32 -19.30 6.25
N ALA A 194 1.78 -19.03 7.41
CA ALA A 194 0.75 -19.89 8.02
C ALA A 194 -0.50 -20.01 7.14
N SER A 195 -0.91 -18.93 6.50
CA SER A 195 -2.03 -18.89 5.56
C SER A 195 -1.74 -19.67 4.27
N ILE A 196 -0.55 -19.50 3.70
CA ILE A 196 -0.11 -20.20 2.48
C ILE A 196 0.03 -21.70 2.74
N ASP A 197 0.60 -22.09 3.86
CA ASP A 197 0.73 -23.50 4.23
C ASP A 197 -0.63 -24.16 4.50
N MET A 198 -1.56 -23.42 5.07
CA MET A 198 -2.94 -23.89 5.24
C MET A 198 -3.65 -24.07 3.90
N GLN A 199 -3.49 -23.13 2.98
CA GLN A 199 -4.05 -23.25 1.62
C GLN A 199 -3.42 -24.39 0.82
N LYS A 200 -2.10 -24.60 0.92
CA LYS A 200 -1.42 -25.77 0.34
C LYS A 200 -1.96 -27.07 0.91
N LYS A 201 -2.11 -27.19 2.22
CA LYS A 201 -2.71 -28.38 2.86
C LYS A 201 -4.13 -28.65 2.37
N ILE A 202 -4.97 -27.61 2.27
CA ILE A 202 -6.34 -27.73 1.75
C ILE A 202 -6.34 -28.17 0.26
N ARG A 203 -5.45 -27.62 -0.55
CA ARG A 203 -5.32 -28.05 -1.96
C ARG A 203 -4.88 -29.50 -2.10
N ILE A 204 -3.92 -29.93 -1.30
CA ILE A 204 -3.46 -31.33 -1.26
C ILE A 204 -4.59 -32.27 -0.80
N GLN A 205 -5.31 -31.91 0.26
CA GLN A 205 -6.45 -32.70 0.73
C GLN A 205 -7.55 -32.81 -0.33
N LYS A 206 -7.91 -31.73 -0.99
CA LYS A 206 -8.90 -31.75 -2.09
C LYS A 206 -8.44 -32.62 -3.26
N LYS A 207 -7.15 -32.58 -3.60
CA LYS A 207 -6.58 -33.44 -4.66
C LYS A 207 -6.62 -34.91 -4.30
N LEU A 208 -6.26 -35.27 -3.06
CA LEU A 208 -6.34 -36.62 -2.54
C LEU A 208 -7.78 -37.15 -2.46
N GLN A 209 -8.71 -36.29 -2.08
CA GLN A 209 -10.13 -36.64 -2.01
C GLN A 209 -10.71 -36.91 -3.41
N ARG A 210 -10.35 -36.09 -4.42
CA ARG A 210 -10.73 -36.34 -5.82
C ARG A 210 -10.15 -37.64 -6.37
N GLN A 211 -8.89 -37.95 -6.04
CA GLN A 211 -8.28 -39.23 -6.47
C GLN A 211 -8.95 -40.43 -5.80
N LYS A 212 -9.33 -40.34 -4.52
CA LYS A 212 -10.08 -41.41 -3.85
C LYS A 212 -11.48 -41.61 -4.44
N CYS A 213 -12.16 -40.50 -4.79
CA CYS A 213 -13.49 -40.57 -5.45
C CYS A 213 -13.37 -41.25 -6.80
N HIS A 214 -12.40 -40.82 -7.60
CA HIS A 214 -12.18 -41.41 -8.94
C HIS A 214 -11.81 -42.89 -8.90
N LYS A 215 -10.97 -43.32 -7.97
CA LYS A 215 -10.67 -44.74 -7.74
C LYS A 215 -11.91 -45.56 -7.33
N LYS A 216 -12.79 -44.94 -6.50
CA LYS A 216 -14.03 -45.61 -6.07
C LYS A 216 -15.04 -45.74 -7.23
N GLU A 217 -15.12 -44.72 -8.10
CA GLU A 217 -15.93 -44.77 -9.32
C GLU A 217 -15.41 -45.85 -10.30
N GLN A 218 -14.09 -45.94 -10.49
CA GLN A 218 -13.50 -46.96 -11.33
C GLN A 218 -13.77 -48.38 -10.80
N SER A 219 -13.61 -48.61 -9.49
CA SER A 219 -13.89 -49.94 -8.91
C SER A 219 -15.37 -50.33 -9.00
N LEU A 220 -16.28 -49.34 -8.85
CA LEU A 220 -17.72 -49.57 -9.05
C LEU A 220 -18.07 -49.89 -10.52
N LEU A 221 -17.43 -49.19 -11.46
CA LEU A 221 -17.60 -49.47 -12.88
C LEU A 221 -17.08 -50.87 -13.26
N GLU A 222 -15.95 -51.30 -12.71
CA GLU A 222 -15.43 -52.65 -12.89
C GLU A 222 -16.36 -53.73 -12.29
N GLU A 223 -16.91 -53.52 -11.09
CA GLU A 223 -17.90 -54.43 -10.50
C GLU A 223 -19.18 -54.56 -11.34
N VAL A 224 -19.73 -53.41 -11.79
CA VAL A 224 -20.94 -53.41 -12.65
C VAL A 224 -20.67 -54.09 -13.99
N THR A 225 -19.47 -53.90 -14.56
CA THR A 225 -19.11 -54.52 -15.84
C THR A 225 -18.97 -56.04 -15.70
N LEU A 226 -18.41 -56.51 -14.59
CA LEU A 226 -18.31 -57.93 -14.29
C LEU A 226 -19.69 -58.60 -14.05
N GLN A 227 -20.63 -57.86 -13.42
CA GLN A 227 -22.00 -58.35 -13.23
C GLN A 227 -22.85 -58.40 -14.53
N LEU A 228 -22.51 -57.59 -15.51
CA LEU A 228 -23.19 -57.57 -16.82
C LEU A 228 -22.66 -58.63 -17.81
N LEU A 229 -21.48 -59.18 -17.50
CA LEU A 229 -20.83 -60.23 -18.33
C LEU A 229 -21.03 -61.66 -17.78
N ALA A 230 -21.65 -61.81 -16.63
CA ALA A 230 -22.05 -63.11 -16.02
C ALA A 230 -23.53 -63.39 -16.24
#